data_fd84d6318f3d2ce1c59ae14c7a55cd75
#
_entry.id   fd84d6318f3d2ce1c59ae14c7a55cd75
#
_cell.length_a   1.000
_cell.length_b   1.000
_cell.length_c   1.000
_cell.angle_alpha   90.00
_cell.angle_beta   90.00
_cell.angle_gamma   90.00
#
_symmetry.space_group_name_H-M   'P 1'
#
loop_
_entity.id
_entity.type
_entity.pdbx_description
1 polymer ?
#
loop_
_entity_poly.entity_id
_entity_poly.type
_entity_poly.pdbx_seq_one_letter_code
_entity_poly.pdbx_strand_id
1 'polypeptide(L)'
;MLSELADDRRLVGIKQCTKAVKDGQAERAYLANGVAPDIAEPFVALCDKCMVPLVRVATKKELGELCHIDVEASVAVILKG
;
A
#
# COMPACT_ATOMS: atom_id res chain seq x y z
N MET A 1 -1.64 -3.43 -20.37
CA MET A 1 -2.39 -3.39 -19.09
C MET A 1 -2.13 -2.10 -18.38
N LEU A 2 -3.14 -1.46 -17.88
CA LEU A 2 -2.97 -0.23 -17.13
C LEU A 2 -2.38 -0.52 -15.75
N SER A 3 -1.88 0.53 -15.11
CA SER A 3 -1.33 0.42 -13.76
C SER A 3 -2.36 -0.13 -12.80
N GLU A 4 -1.97 -1.11 -11.99
CA GLU A 4 -2.83 -1.67 -10.96
C GLU A 4 -3.26 -0.60 -9.96
N LEU A 5 -2.39 0.36 -9.68
CA LEU A 5 -2.66 1.41 -8.71
C LEU A 5 -3.70 2.42 -9.20
N ALA A 6 -4.02 2.40 -10.48
CA ALA A 6 -5.09 3.24 -11.03
C ALA A 6 -6.43 2.53 -11.05
N ASP A 7 -6.48 1.28 -10.61
CA ASP A 7 -7.69 0.47 -10.61
C ASP A 7 -8.56 0.82 -9.41
N ASP A 8 -9.87 0.57 -9.54
CA ASP A 8 -10.83 0.77 -8.44
C ASP A 8 -10.56 -0.14 -7.25
N ARG A 9 -9.76 -1.19 -7.45
CA ARG A 9 -9.41 -2.13 -6.39
C ARG A 9 -8.31 -1.63 -5.47
N ARG A 10 -7.82 -0.42 -5.66
CA ARG A 10 -6.78 0.12 -4.80
C ARG A 10 -7.37 0.73 -3.54
N LEU A 11 -6.62 0.61 -2.45
CA LEU A 11 -6.90 1.32 -1.20
C LEU A 11 -5.68 2.13 -0.83
N VAL A 12 -5.89 3.30 -0.25
CA VAL A 12 -4.83 4.18 0.21
C VAL A 12 -5.10 4.54 1.66
N GLY A 13 -4.06 4.59 2.47
CA GLY A 13 -4.18 4.92 3.88
C GLY A 13 -3.91 3.74 4.78
N ILE A 14 -3.21 4.00 5.91
CA ILE A 14 -2.70 2.93 6.75
C ILE A 14 -3.81 2.07 7.36
N LYS A 15 -4.89 2.69 7.80
CA LYS A 15 -5.97 1.94 8.45
C LYS A 15 -6.65 0.98 7.49
N GLN A 16 -6.99 1.47 6.30
CA GLN A 16 -7.66 0.66 5.30
C GLN A 16 -6.74 -0.43 4.76
N CYS A 17 -5.48 -0.08 4.50
CA CYS A 17 -4.51 -1.05 3.99
C CYS A 17 -4.24 -2.14 5.02
N THR A 18 -4.09 -1.77 6.29
CA THR A 18 -3.87 -2.73 7.36
C THR A 18 -5.02 -3.73 7.45
N LYS A 19 -6.24 -3.21 7.40
CA LYS A 19 -7.42 -4.08 7.45
C LYS A 19 -7.47 -5.03 6.26
N ALA A 20 -7.20 -4.52 5.07
CA ALA A 20 -7.23 -5.35 3.86
C ALA A 20 -6.21 -6.48 3.94
N VAL A 21 -5.01 -6.19 4.45
CA VAL A 21 -3.99 -7.23 4.61
C VAL A 21 -4.42 -8.26 5.64
N LYS A 22 -4.95 -7.82 6.77
CA LYS A 22 -5.42 -8.74 7.82
C LYS A 22 -6.55 -9.65 7.34
N ASP A 23 -7.44 -9.11 6.53
CA ASP A 23 -8.61 -9.85 6.04
C ASP A 23 -8.29 -10.76 4.86
N GLY A 24 -7.04 -10.77 4.42
CA GLY A 24 -6.64 -11.58 3.27
C GLY A 24 -7.15 -11.05 1.94
N GLN A 25 -7.50 -9.76 1.89
CA GLN A 25 -8.05 -9.15 0.68
C GLN A 25 -6.99 -8.45 -0.18
N ALA A 26 -5.78 -8.29 0.34
CA ALA A 26 -4.73 -7.58 -0.37
C ALA A 26 -3.96 -8.51 -1.28
N GLU A 27 -3.85 -8.16 -2.54
CA GLU A 27 -3.04 -8.91 -3.50
C GLU A 27 -1.59 -8.44 -3.44
N ARG A 28 -1.36 -7.13 -3.26
CA ARG A 28 -0.04 -6.53 -3.22
C ARG A 28 -0.10 -5.26 -2.40
N ALA A 29 0.98 -4.95 -1.69
CA ALA A 29 1.07 -3.75 -0.88
C ALA A 29 2.21 -2.86 -1.37
N TYR A 30 2.04 -1.56 -1.17
CA TYR A 30 3.05 -0.57 -1.52
C TYR A 30 3.34 0.29 -0.30
N LEU A 31 4.62 0.59 -0.08
CA LEU A 31 5.06 1.41 1.04
C LEU A 31 6.04 2.45 0.54
N ALA A 32 5.75 3.72 0.80
CA ALA A 32 6.65 4.80 0.43
C ALA A 32 7.81 4.89 1.42
N ASN A 33 8.99 5.23 0.93
CA ASN A 33 10.12 5.53 1.79
C ASN A 33 9.85 6.83 2.55
N GLY A 34 10.41 6.96 3.74
CA GLY A 34 10.23 8.14 4.54
C GLY A 34 9.02 8.09 5.47
N VAL A 35 8.28 7.00 5.46
CA VAL A 35 7.20 6.79 6.42
C VAL A 35 7.82 6.50 7.79
N ALA A 36 7.24 7.08 8.84
CA ALA A 36 7.76 6.90 10.19
C ALA A 36 7.82 5.41 10.57
N PRO A 37 8.88 4.98 11.27
CA PRO A 37 9.04 3.55 11.59
C PRO A 37 7.88 2.98 12.41
N ASP A 38 7.28 3.78 13.29
CA ASP A 38 6.15 3.32 14.10
C ASP A 38 4.92 2.98 13.26
N ILE A 39 4.88 3.47 12.02
CA ILE A 39 3.83 3.13 11.07
C ILE A 39 4.32 2.06 10.11
N ALA A 40 5.53 2.23 9.58
CA ALA A 40 6.08 1.36 8.54
C ALA A 40 6.36 -0.05 9.04
N GLU A 41 7.01 -0.18 10.20
CA GLU A 41 7.43 -1.48 10.69
C GLU A 41 6.28 -2.45 10.96
N PRO A 42 5.21 -2.02 11.66
CA PRO A 42 4.08 -2.92 11.85
C PRO A 42 3.43 -3.34 10.54
N PHE A 43 3.37 -2.42 9.58
CA PHE A 43 2.76 -2.73 8.29
C PHE A 43 3.60 -3.74 7.51
N VAL A 44 4.92 -3.56 7.49
CA VAL A 44 5.83 -4.50 6.83
C VAL A 44 5.73 -5.87 7.48
N ALA A 45 5.74 -5.92 8.81
CA ALA A 45 5.63 -7.18 9.53
C ALA A 45 4.30 -7.88 9.23
N LEU A 46 3.22 -7.11 9.15
CA LEU A 46 1.91 -7.68 8.85
C LEU A 46 1.86 -8.25 7.43
N CYS A 47 2.41 -7.53 6.45
CA CYS A 47 2.47 -8.02 5.09
C CYS A 47 3.29 -9.31 5.01
N ASP A 48 4.41 -9.36 5.72
CA ASP A 48 5.24 -10.56 5.75
C ASP A 48 4.48 -11.73 6.37
N LYS A 49 3.82 -11.50 7.49
CA LYS A 49 3.03 -12.53 8.16
C LYS A 49 1.91 -13.07 7.28
N CYS A 50 1.26 -12.20 6.53
CA CYS A 50 0.15 -12.58 5.66
C CYS A 50 0.60 -12.97 4.26
N MET A 51 1.91 -12.99 4.01
CA MET A 51 2.51 -13.36 2.73
C MET A 51 2.03 -12.46 1.58
N VAL A 52 1.86 -11.17 1.87
CA VAL A 52 1.50 -10.19 0.86
C VAL A 52 2.77 -9.56 0.30
N PRO A 53 3.00 -9.60 -1.02
CA PRO A 53 4.17 -8.97 -1.61
C PRO A 53 4.17 -7.47 -1.29
N LEU A 54 5.31 -6.94 -0.89
CA LEU A 54 5.47 -5.53 -0.57
C LEU A 54 6.42 -4.87 -1.56
N VAL A 55 5.98 -3.79 -2.18
CA VAL A 55 6.79 -3.01 -3.11
C VAL A 55 7.12 -1.68 -2.43
N ARG A 56 8.39 -1.31 -2.45
CA ARG A 56 8.81 -0.03 -1.89
C ARG A 56 8.87 1.02 -2.99
N VAL A 57 8.35 2.21 -2.67
CA VAL A 57 8.31 3.35 -3.59
C VAL A 57 9.19 4.44 -3.01
N ALA A 58 9.91 5.15 -3.86
CA ALA A 58 10.95 6.08 -3.43
C ALA A 58 10.44 7.21 -2.53
N THR A 59 9.26 7.78 -2.83
CA THR A 59 8.70 8.88 -2.05
C THR A 59 7.20 8.73 -1.91
N LYS A 60 6.65 9.41 -0.87
CA LYS A 60 5.20 9.48 -0.68
C LYS A 60 4.52 10.16 -1.85
N LYS A 61 5.16 11.19 -2.40
CA LYS A 61 4.61 11.91 -3.54
C LYS A 61 4.50 10.97 -4.75
N GLU A 62 5.53 10.18 -4.99
CA GLU A 62 5.53 9.24 -6.10
C GLU A 62 4.42 8.21 -5.94
N LEU A 63 4.23 7.70 -4.72
CA LEU A 63 3.16 6.75 -4.47
C LEU A 63 1.79 7.39 -4.69
N GLY A 64 1.61 8.64 -4.25
CA GLY A 64 0.38 9.37 -4.53
C GLY A 64 0.12 9.52 -6.01
N GLU A 65 1.16 9.82 -6.78
CA GLU A 65 1.04 9.94 -8.23
C GLU A 65 0.68 8.61 -8.88
N LEU A 66 1.26 7.51 -8.39
CA LEU A 66 0.91 6.18 -8.90
C LEU A 66 -0.53 5.82 -8.61
N CYS A 67 -1.09 6.32 -7.51
CA CYS A 67 -2.48 6.10 -7.14
C CYS A 67 -3.44 7.09 -7.82
N HIS A 68 -2.92 8.02 -8.61
CA HIS A 68 -3.71 9.04 -9.30
C HIS A 68 -4.50 9.93 -8.34
N ILE A 69 -3.87 10.29 -7.21
CA ILE A 69 -4.47 11.21 -6.24
C ILE A 69 -3.60 12.45 -6.11
N ASP A 70 -4.19 13.53 -5.62
CA ASP A 70 -3.51 14.82 -5.54
C ASP A 70 -2.69 15.00 -4.26
N VAL A 71 -2.72 14.02 -3.37
CA VAL A 71 -1.99 14.08 -2.10
C VAL A 71 -0.98 12.96 -2.02
N GLU A 72 -0.03 13.11 -1.10
CA GLU A 72 0.96 12.06 -0.85
C GLU A 72 0.30 10.84 -0.22
N ALA A 73 0.84 9.67 -0.52
CA ALA A 73 0.37 8.41 0.05
C ALA A 73 1.52 7.71 0.77
N SER A 74 1.29 7.31 2.02
CA SER A 74 2.28 6.55 2.79
C SER A 74 2.26 5.07 2.42
N VAL A 75 1.06 4.50 2.30
CA VAL A 75 0.88 3.10 1.96
C VAL A 75 -0.31 2.95 1.02
N ALA A 76 -0.29 1.91 0.23
CA ALA A 76 -1.40 1.56 -0.65
C ALA A 76 -1.42 0.06 -0.84
N VAL A 77 -2.58 -0.51 -1.13
CA VAL A 77 -2.70 -1.92 -1.48
C VAL A 77 -3.60 -2.07 -2.69
N ILE A 78 -3.38 -3.16 -3.42
CA ILE A 78 -4.27 -3.60 -4.49
C ILE A 78 -5.08 -4.76 -3.93
N LEU A 79 -6.38 -4.67 -4.02
CA LEU A 79 -7.26 -5.73 -3.54
C LEU A 79 -7.31 -6.88 -4.55
N LYS A 80 -7.56 -8.07 -4.04
CA LYS A 80 -7.76 -9.23 -4.90
C LYS A 80 -9.02 -9.02 -5.73
N GLY A 81 -8.91 -9.33 -6.99
CA GLY A 81 -10.00 -9.15 -7.92
C GLY A 81 -10.85 -10.37 -8.14
#